data_7a3ec181d7ffe50d7903cc50d9c34881
#
_entry.id   7a3ec181d7ffe50d7903cc50d9c34881
#
_cell.length_a   1.000
_cell.length_b   1.000
_cell.length_c   1.000
_cell.angle_alpha   90.00
_cell.angle_beta   90.00
_cell.angle_gamma   90.00
#
_symmetry.space_group_name_H-M   'P 1'
#
loop_
_entity.id
_entity.type
_entity.pdbx_description
1 polymer ?
#
loop_
_entity_poly.entity_id
_entity_poly.type
_entity_poly.pdbx_seq_one_letter_code
_entity_poly.pdbx_strand_id
1 'polypeptide(L)'
;MIIERNSDSDSAEHLSVMMDGEPVVVRLSVSGPEDGAPLLVMHGWGSSTLLMRPMIDRLSDTFRVAAFDFPGHGESPVPKKGYGMAGHLDIVHGVLAHLGWSSYAIAGHSNGGRVALAHAAKSSDDIQFLALIAPSGIRRHRSLSYYIRSWSARILKAPFVLLPGPLQALGLDWLRHSLVWKLLGSSDYRSLHGVMRETFVQTVNHYVDNVLPDVKASVLLLRGERDEAITNEQIERMNYLLPNAGAYEVPGAGHYAHIDRPDVVATAIRSLHTG
;
A
#
# COMPACT_ATOMS: atom_id res chain seq x y z
N MET A 1 21.20 16.94 28.39
CA MET A 1 22.15 16.93 27.27
C MET A 1 21.32 16.63 26.02
N ILE A 2 20.92 17.69 25.28
CA ILE A 2 20.15 17.61 24.04
C ILE A 2 21.18 17.22 22.96
N ILE A 3 21.07 16.01 22.44
CA ILE A 3 21.85 15.61 21.27
C ILE A 3 21.12 16.23 20.07
N GLU A 4 21.64 17.34 19.56
CA GLU A 4 21.27 17.84 18.23
C GLU A 4 21.69 16.79 17.21
N ARG A 5 20.71 16.06 16.65
CA ARG A 5 20.93 15.23 15.48
C ARG A 5 21.13 16.14 14.28
N ASN A 6 22.28 16.07 13.68
CA ASN A 6 22.57 16.71 12.39
C ASN A 6 21.54 16.22 11.36
N SER A 7 20.79 17.15 10.77
CA SER A 7 19.71 16.92 9.80
C SER A 7 20.18 16.70 8.35
N ASP A 8 21.46 16.39 8.13
CA ASP A 8 22.07 16.44 6.80
C ASP A 8 22.00 15.14 5.97
N SER A 9 21.29 14.10 6.44
CA SER A 9 21.20 12.80 5.74
C SER A 9 19.87 12.52 5.04
N ASP A 10 18.90 13.43 5.08
CA ASP A 10 17.57 13.24 4.51
C ASP A 10 17.40 14.08 3.24
N SER A 11 17.76 13.50 2.09
CA SER A 11 17.57 14.16 0.80
C SER A 11 16.20 13.81 0.25
N ALA A 12 15.37 14.81 -0.03
CA ALA A 12 14.10 14.64 -0.72
C ALA A 12 14.18 15.29 -2.10
N GLU A 13 13.71 14.58 -3.11
CA GLU A 13 13.67 15.04 -4.51
C GLU A 13 12.35 14.72 -5.19
N HIS A 14 12.08 15.38 -6.31
CA HIS A 14 10.99 15.05 -7.21
C HIS A 14 11.53 14.29 -8.42
N LEU A 15 11.29 12.99 -8.46
CA LEU A 15 11.75 12.09 -9.51
C LEU A 15 10.69 11.94 -10.59
N SER A 16 11.07 12.10 -11.85
CA SER A 16 10.21 11.76 -12.99
C SER A 16 10.39 10.28 -13.36
N VAL A 17 9.30 9.52 -13.33
CA VAL A 17 9.26 8.11 -13.73
C VAL A 17 8.21 7.89 -14.81
N MET A 18 8.39 6.85 -15.63
CA MET A 18 7.39 6.47 -16.63
C MET A 18 6.33 5.58 -15.98
N MET A 19 5.05 5.86 -16.24
CA MET A 19 3.90 5.07 -15.79
C MET A 19 2.90 4.95 -16.94
N ASP A 20 2.62 3.74 -17.38
CA ASP A 20 1.75 3.47 -18.55
C ASP A 20 2.15 4.30 -19.79
N GLY A 21 3.46 4.49 -20.03
CA GLY A 21 4.02 5.26 -21.13
C GLY A 21 3.99 6.79 -20.99
N GLU A 22 3.52 7.31 -19.86
CA GLU A 22 3.47 8.76 -19.57
C GLU A 22 4.40 9.12 -18.40
N PRO A 23 5.09 10.28 -18.44
CA PRO A 23 5.89 10.72 -17.30
C PRO A 23 4.99 11.18 -16.15
N VAL A 24 5.28 10.68 -14.95
CA VAL A 24 4.69 11.14 -13.70
C VAL A 24 5.79 11.54 -12.72
N VAL A 25 5.46 12.41 -11.80
CA VAL A 25 6.40 12.85 -10.78
C VAL A 25 6.07 12.17 -9.46
N VAL A 26 7.08 11.62 -8.80
CA VAL A 26 6.99 11.09 -7.44
C VAL A 26 7.95 11.80 -6.52
N ARG A 27 7.54 12.10 -5.31
CA ARG A 27 8.45 12.54 -4.26
C ARG A 27 9.18 11.33 -3.73
N LEU A 28 10.49 11.37 -3.77
CA LEU A 28 11.40 10.34 -3.24
C LEU A 28 12.21 10.94 -2.10
N SER A 29 12.37 10.22 -1.00
CA SER A 29 13.32 10.56 0.06
C SER A 29 14.23 9.38 0.33
N VAL A 30 15.51 9.67 0.58
CA VAL A 30 16.51 8.67 0.93
C VAL A 30 17.16 9.09 2.25
N SER A 31 17.22 8.17 3.20
CA SER A 31 17.81 8.39 4.52
C SER A 31 18.65 7.20 4.97
N GLY A 32 19.51 7.40 5.97
CA GLY A 32 20.43 6.39 6.47
C GLY A 32 21.80 6.39 5.78
N PRO A 33 22.72 5.52 6.24
CA PRO A 33 24.11 5.49 5.75
C PRO A 33 24.18 5.08 4.28
N GLU A 34 25.15 5.61 3.54
CA GLU A 34 25.32 5.30 2.10
C GLU A 34 25.62 3.82 1.84
N ASP A 35 26.35 3.19 2.76
CA ASP A 35 26.70 1.76 2.74
C ASP A 35 25.68 0.88 3.47
N GLY A 36 24.58 1.45 3.98
CA GLY A 36 23.50 0.71 4.60
C GLY A 36 22.78 -0.24 3.63
N ALA A 37 22.26 -1.34 4.14
CA ALA A 37 21.51 -2.30 3.32
C ALA A 37 20.28 -1.63 2.68
N PRO A 38 20.07 -1.77 1.36
CA PRO A 38 18.98 -1.11 0.66
C PRO A 38 17.59 -1.59 1.12
N LEU A 39 16.73 -0.65 1.55
CA LEU A 39 15.36 -0.90 1.98
C LEU A 39 14.39 0.07 1.30
N LEU A 40 13.54 -0.46 0.43
CA LEU A 40 12.46 0.32 -0.20
C LEU A 40 11.21 0.32 0.69
N VAL A 41 10.69 1.50 1.02
CA VAL A 41 9.48 1.66 1.85
C VAL A 41 8.33 2.17 1.01
N MET A 42 7.18 1.46 1.07
CA MET A 42 5.96 1.77 0.33
C MET A 42 4.77 1.95 1.27
N HIS A 43 4.13 3.12 1.22
CA HIS A 43 2.97 3.47 2.03
C HIS A 43 1.65 2.87 1.54
N GLY A 44 0.60 2.91 2.37
CA GLY A 44 -0.75 2.47 2.05
C GLY A 44 -1.57 3.51 1.26
N TRP A 45 -2.75 3.12 0.82
CA TRP A 45 -3.70 4.03 0.18
C TRP A 45 -4.11 5.17 1.13
N GLY A 46 -4.18 6.40 0.62
CA GLY A 46 -4.51 7.59 1.41
C GLY A 46 -3.46 8.00 2.44
N SER A 47 -2.28 7.37 2.39
CA SER A 47 -1.13 7.63 3.26
C SER A 47 -0.02 8.36 2.51
N SER A 48 1.16 8.49 3.10
CA SER A 48 2.35 9.10 2.52
C SER A 48 3.61 8.63 3.24
N THR A 49 4.77 8.98 2.70
CA THR A 49 6.07 8.77 3.35
C THR A 49 6.15 9.45 4.72
N LEU A 50 5.47 10.57 4.91
CA LEU A 50 5.41 11.26 6.20
C LEU A 50 4.82 10.37 7.30
N LEU A 51 3.76 9.61 6.99
CA LEU A 51 3.15 8.69 7.97
C LEU A 51 4.00 7.43 8.22
N MET A 52 4.93 7.09 7.31
CA MET A 52 5.89 6.01 7.51
C MET A 52 7.12 6.46 8.33
N ARG A 53 7.30 7.76 8.54
CA ARG A 53 8.46 8.37 9.19
C ARG A 53 8.82 7.77 10.56
N PRO A 54 7.87 7.49 11.48
CA PRO A 54 8.22 6.94 12.79
C PRO A 54 8.98 5.60 12.72
N MET A 55 8.69 4.79 11.69
CA MET A 55 9.39 3.54 11.41
C MET A 55 10.70 3.80 10.64
N ILE A 56 10.67 4.66 9.63
CA ILE A 56 11.84 5.01 8.80
C ILE A 56 12.98 5.53 9.67
N ASP A 57 12.71 6.47 10.59
CA ASP A 57 13.73 7.05 11.47
C ASP A 57 14.44 6.00 12.33
N ARG A 58 13.73 4.92 12.70
CA ARG A 58 14.32 3.81 13.45
C ARG A 58 15.14 2.86 12.58
N LEU A 59 14.79 2.72 11.31
CA LEU A 59 15.47 1.82 10.38
C LEU A 59 16.70 2.48 9.74
N SER A 60 16.72 3.81 9.66
CA SER A 60 17.81 4.58 9.04
C SER A 60 19.15 4.51 9.80
N ASP A 61 19.18 3.93 10.99
CA ASP A 61 20.46 3.62 11.67
C ASP A 61 21.15 2.36 11.08
N THR A 62 20.41 1.52 10.35
CA THR A 62 20.89 0.21 9.83
C THR A 62 20.80 0.13 8.30
N PHE A 63 19.73 0.68 7.75
CA PHE A 63 19.39 0.57 6.33
C PHE A 63 19.60 1.89 5.59
N ARG A 64 19.95 1.80 4.32
CA ARG A 64 19.75 2.86 3.35
C ARG A 64 18.30 2.83 2.93
N VAL A 65 17.47 3.66 3.54
CA VAL A 65 16.00 3.65 3.36
C VAL A 65 15.61 4.62 2.26
N ALA A 66 14.98 4.10 1.20
CA ALA A 66 14.30 4.92 0.18
C ALA A 66 12.78 4.79 0.37
N ALA A 67 12.09 5.92 0.44
CA ALA A 67 10.64 5.98 0.56
C ALA A 67 10.09 7.00 -0.43
N PHE A 68 9.02 6.66 -1.12
CA PHE A 68 8.40 7.55 -2.12
C PHE A 68 6.89 7.62 -1.92
N ASP A 69 6.30 8.75 -2.34
CA ASP A 69 4.86 8.93 -2.36
C ASP A 69 4.31 8.45 -3.72
N PHE A 70 3.34 7.53 -3.71
CA PHE A 70 2.64 7.14 -4.94
C PHE A 70 1.92 8.35 -5.56
N PRO A 71 1.78 8.46 -6.90
CA PRO A 71 1.10 9.57 -7.56
C PRO A 71 -0.30 9.82 -6.98
N GLY A 72 -0.56 11.09 -6.65
CA GLY A 72 -1.79 11.52 -6.00
C GLY A 72 -1.83 11.34 -4.48
N HIS A 73 -0.69 10.98 -3.87
CA HIS A 73 -0.53 10.85 -2.42
C HIS A 73 0.63 11.72 -1.94
N GLY A 74 0.57 12.14 -0.66
CA GLY A 74 1.62 12.95 -0.04
C GLY A 74 1.95 14.19 -0.86
N GLU A 75 3.22 14.34 -1.23
CA GLU A 75 3.72 15.45 -2.04
C GLU A 75 3.84 15.09 -3.54
N SER A 76 3.46 13.87 -3.95
CA SER A 76 3.42 13.48 -5.35
C SER A 76 2.15 14.00 -6.04
N PRO A 77 2.26 14.72 -7.18
CA PRO A 77 1.12 15.26 -7.89
C PRO A 77 0.11 14.18 -8.32
N VAL A 78 -1.16 14.57 -8.44
CA VAL A 78 -2.20 13.71 -9.02
C VAL A 78 -1.89 13.46 -10.50
N PRO A 79 -1.86 12.20 -10.96
CA PRO A 79 -1.56 11.88 -12.35
C PRO A 79 -2.73 12.28 -13.27
N LYS A 80 -2.47 12.40 -14.56
CA LYS A 80 -3.49 12.79 -15.57
C LYS A 80 -4.54 11.71 -15.79
N LYS A 81 -4.17 10.42 -15.59
CA LYS A 81 -5.04 9.25 -15.81
C LYS A 81 -5.01 8.35 -14.57
N GLY A 82 -6.10 7.63 -14.34
CA GLY A 82 -6.15 6.58 -13.35
C GLY A 82 -5.22 5.42 -13.71
N TYR A 83 -4.65 4.78 -12.70
CA TYR A 83 -3.71 3.68 -12.89
C TYR A 83 -4.05 2.51 -11.96
N GLY A 84 -3.71 1.31 -12.41
CA GLY A 84 -3.87 0.06 -11.68
C GLY A 84 -2.53 -0.50 -11.20
N MET A 85 -2.49 -1.83 -11.02
CA MET A 85 -1.27 -2.50 -10.55
C MET A 85 -0.10 -2.35 -11.51
N ALA A 86 -0.32 -2.36 -12.83
CA ALA A 86 0.75 -2.15 -13.81
C ALA A 86 1.46 -0.81 -13.57
N GLY A 87 0.69 0.28 -13.45
CA GLY A 87 1.26 1.59 -13.17
C GLY A 87 1.97 1.67 -11.80
N HIS A 88 1.47 0.97 -10.75
CA HIS A 88 2.21 0.88 -9.48
C HIS A 88 3.56 0.19 -9.67
N LEU A 89 3.63 -0.89 -10.46
CA LEU A 89 4.88 -1.60 -10.73
C LEU A 89 5.84 -0.76 -11.58
N ASP A 90 5.34 -0.01 -12.57
CA ASP A 90 6.17 0.91 -13.36
C ASP A 90 6.86 1.95 -12.47
N ILE A 91 6.14 2.50 -11.49
CA ILE A 91 6.69 3.45 -10.52
C ILE A 91 7.78 2.78 -9.67
N VAL A 92 7.54 1.59 -9.14
CA VAL A 92 8.53 0.83 -8.35
C VAL A 92 9.79 0.59 -9.18
N HIS A 93 9.65 0.13 -10.42
CA HIS A 93 10.77 -0.10 -11.33
C HIS A 93 11.53 1.20 -11.64
N GLY A 94 10.81 2.31 -11.89
CA GLY A 94 11.43 3.60 -12.13
C GLY A 94 12.24 4.13 -10.95
N VAL A 95 11.71 3.99 -9.74
CA VAL A 95 12.41 4.36 -8.49
C VAL A 95 13.64 3.48 -8.27
N LEU A 96 13.52 2.16 -8.42
CA LEU A 96 14.65 1.23 -8.27
C LEU A 96 15.75 1.48 -9.31
N ALA A 97 15.36 1.75 -10.55
CA ALA A 97 16.32 2.09 -11.63
C ALA A 97 17.08 3.39 -11.32
N HIS A 98 16.38 4.41 -10.79
CA HIS A 98 17.00 5.67 -10.37
C HIS A 98 17.99 5.46 -9.22
N LEU A 99 17.63 4.63 -8.23
CA LEU A 99 18.50 4.30 -7.10
C LEU A 99 19.68 3.40 -7.46
N GLY A 100 19.63 2.72 -8.61
CA GLY A 100 20.65 1.76 -9.04
C GLY A 100 20.71 0.48 -8.18
N TRP A 101 19.61 0.14 -7.48
CA TRP A 101 19.56 -1.00 -6.57
C TRP A 101 19.24 -2.29 -7.32
N SER A 102 20.15 -3.24 -7.32
CA SER A 102 20.00 -4.59 -7.88
C SER A 102 19.70 -5.66 -6.82
N SER A 103 19.89 -5.34 -5.53
CA SER A 103 19.50 -6.22 -4.42
C SER A 103 19.03 -5.36 -3.27
N TYR A 104 17.81 -5.60 -2.79
CA TYR A 104 17.14 -4.75 -1.80
C TYR A 104 16.10 -5.51 -1.02
N ALA A 105 15.73 -4.97 0.14
CA ALA A 105 14.56 -5.39 0.90
C ALA A 105 13.37 -4.43 0.66
N ILE A 106 12.16 -4.86 0.97
CA ILE A 106 10.96 -4.03 0.87
C ILE A 106 10.18 -4.06 2.18
N ALA A 107 9.82 -2.87 2.69
CA ALA A 107 8.81 -2.71 3.74
C ALA A 107 7.56 -2.05 3.16
N GLY A 108 6.41 -2.75 3.17
CA GLY A 108 5.18 -2.28 2.55
C GLY A 108 3.99 -2.27 3.51
N HIS A 109 3.29 -1.13 3.63
CA HIS A 109 2.06 -1.03 4.42
C HIS A 109 0.82 -1.14 3.53
N SER A 110 -0.14 -1.97 3.92
CA SER A 110 -1.47 -2.07 3.31
C SER A 110 -1.42 -2.20 1.78
N ASN A 111 -1.76 -1.16 1.00
CA ASN A 111 -1.61 -1.15 -0.45
C ASN A 111 -0.14 -1.28 -0.90
N GLY A 112 0.80 -0.63 -0.20
CA GLY A 112 2.24 -0.81 -0.45
C GLY A 112 2.67 -2.27 -0.29
N GLY A 113 2.09 -3.00 0.68
CA GLY A 113 2.29 -4.45 0.83
C GLY A 113 1.72 -5.26 -0.34
N ARG A 114 0.56 -4.89 -0.89
CA ARG A 114 0.00 -5.49 -2.10
C ARG A 114 0.92 -5.29 -3.31
N VAL A 115 1.44 -4.07 -3.49
CA VAL A 115 2.38 -3.75 -4.57
C VAL A 115 3.68 -4.52 -4.41
N ALA A 116 4.20 -4.63 -3.18
CA ALA A 116 5.38 -5.43 -2.86
C ALA A 116 5.21 -6.90 -3.25
N LEU A 117 4.08 -7.52 -2.92
CA LEU A 117 3.78 -8.90 -3.29
C LEU A 117 3.67 -9.08 -4.82
N ALA A 118 2.98 -8.16 -5.50
CA ALA A 118 2.86 -8.20 -6.96
C ALA A 118 4.21 -8.00 -7.67
N HIS A 119 5.08 -7.17 -7.09
CA HIS A 119 6.45 -6.97 -7.59
C HIS A 119 7.31 -8.20 -7.34
N ALA A 120 7.31 -8.73 -6.13
CA ALA A 120 8.12 -9.87 -5.73
C ALA A 120 7.79 -11.15 -6.51
N ALA A 121 6.54 -11.34 -6.90
CA ALA A 121 6.14 -12.47 -7.73
C ALA A 121 6.81 -12.47 -9.12
N LYS A 122 7.32 -11.30 -9.59
CA LYS A 122 7.99 -11.15 -10.89
C LYS A 122 9.50 -10.97 -10.78
N SER A 123 10.00 -10.50 -9.64
CA SER A 123 11.40 -10.08 -9.42
C SER A 123 11.96 -10.62 -8.10
N SER A 124 11.59 -11.84 -7.72
CA SER A 124 11.96 -12.42 -6.42
C SER A 124 13.46 -12.57 -6.20
N ASP A 125 14.25 -12.74 -7.26
CA ASP A 125 15.69 -13.01 -7.14
C ASP A 125 16.49 -11.74 -6.70
N ASP A 126 15.93 -10.55 -6.92
CA ASP A 126 16.53 -9.27 -6.52
C ASP A 126 16.15 -8.87 -5.08
N ILE A 127 15.17 -9.55 -4.49
CA ILE A 127 14.58 -9.16 -3.21
C ILE A 127 15.14 -10.03 -2.08
N GLN A 128 15.81 -9.38 -1.12
CA GLN A 128 16.39 -10.05 0.05
C GLN A 128 15.28 -10.57 0.99
N PHE A 129 14.35 -9.71 1.33
CA PHE A 129 13.16 -10.05 2.13
C PHE A 129 12.03 -9.02 1.95
N LEU A 130 10.83 -9.42 2.34
CA LEU A 130 9.65 -8.55 2.45
C LEU A 130 9.20 -8.44 3.90
N ALA A 131 9.02 -7.22 4.40
CA ALA A 131 8.34 -6.93 5.66
C ALA A 131 7.01 -6.23 5.38
N LEU A 132 5.90 -6.94 5.52
CA LEU A 132 4.59 -6.48 5.09
C LEU A 132 3.71 -6.16 6.29
N ILE A 133 3.37 -4.88 6.46
CA ILE A 133 2.61 -4.36 7.59
C ILE A 133 1.14 -4.25 7.16
N ALA A 134 0.28 -5.07 7.75
CA ALA A 134 -1.14 -5.14 7.41
C ALA A 134 -1.40 -5.20 5.89
N PRO A 135 -0.71 -6.10 5.13
CA PRO A 135 -0.77 -6.09 3.67
C PRO A 135 -2.19 -6.38 3.18
N SER A 136 -2.63 -5.63 2.18
CA SER A 136 -3.90 -5.87 1.49
C SER A 136 -3.69 -6.74 0.24
N GLY A 137 -4.77 -7.09 -0.46
CA GLY A 137 -4.71 -7.80 -1.74
C GLY A 137 -5.21 -9.24 -1.72
N ILE A 138 -5.51 -9.80 -0.55
CA ILE A 138 -6.22 -11.09 -0.41
C ILE A 138 -7.73 -10.87 -0.39
N ARG A 139 -8.45 -11.73 -1.09
CA ARG A 139 -9.92 -11.72 -1.06
C ARG A 139 -10.41 -12.04 0.34
N ARG A 140 -11.22 -11.14 0.88
CA ARG A 140 -11.90 -11.37 2.15
C ARG A 140 -13.08 -12.32 1.93
N HIS A 141 -13.24 -13.34 2.79
CA HIS A 141 -14.51 -14.07 2.87
C HIS A 141 -15.60 -13.08 3.30
N ARG A 142 -16.58 -12.88 2.42
CA ARG A 142 -17.64 -11.91 2.64
C ARG A 142 -18.82 -12.60 3.29
N SER A 143 -19.29 -12.04 4.40
CA SER A 143 -20.48 -12.54 5.09
C SER A 143 -21.74 -12.42 4.22
N LEU A 144 -22.77 -13.20 4.52
CA LEU A 144 -24.08 -13.12 3.85
C LEU A 144 -24.65 -11.70 3.88
N SER A 145 -24.46 -10.98 5.01
CA SER A 145 -24.87 -9.58 5.15
C SER A 145 -24.20 -8.64 4.14
N TYR A 146 -22.93 -8.89 3.77
CA TYR A 146 -22.27 -8.16 2.71
C TYR A 146 -22.95 -8.38 1.35
N TYR A 147 -23.29 -9.62 1.01
CA TYR A 147 -23.99 -9.92 -0.24
C TYR A 147 -25.35 -9.25 -0.28
N ILE A 148 -26.12 -9.32 0.81
CA ILE A 148 -27.43 -8.64 0.92
C ILE A 148 -27.26 -7.14 0.70
N ARG A 149 -26.30 -6.47 1.37
CA ARG A 149 -26.00 -5.04 1.16
C ARG A 149 -25.59 -4.72 -0.27
N SER A 150 -24.74 -5.56 -0.87
CA SER A 150 -24.28 -5.37 -2.26
C SER A 150 -25.44 -5.51 -3.26
N TRP A 151 -26.32 -6.47 -3.07
CA TRP A 151 -27.52 -6.67 -3.90
C TRP A 151 -28.51 -5.51 -3.73
N SER A 152 -28.77 -5.08 -2.48
CA SER A 152 -29.62 -3.92 -2.20
C SER A 152 -29.08 -2.66 -2.90
N ALA A 153 -27.78 -2.43 -2.86
CA ALA A 153 -27.15 -1.30 -3.54
C ALA A 153 -27.28 -1.39 -5.08
N ARG A 154 -27.22 -2.60 -5.67
CA ARG A 154 -27.43 -2.80 -7.12
C ARG A 154 -28.88 -2.54 -7.51
N ILE A 155 -29.83 -3.07 -6.74
CA ILE A 155 -31.27 -2.86 -6.97
C ILE A 155 -31.62 -1.38 -6.88
N LEU A 156 -31.10 -0.65 -5.88
CA LEU A 156 -31.30 0.79 -5.73
C LEU A 156 -30.71 1.62 -6.89
N LYS A 157 -29.61 1.15 -7.49
CA LYS A 157 -29.00 1.81 -8.66
C LYS A 157 -29.71 1.51 -9.98
N ALA A 158 -30.33 0.35 -10.10
CA ALA A 158 -30.88 -0.13 -11.36
C ALA A 158 -31.79 0.88 -12.09
N PRO A 159 -32.77 1.57 -11.43
CA PRO A 159 -33.61 2.55 -12.12
C PRO A 159 -32.82 3.71 -12.71
N PHE A 160 -31.74 4.13 -12.05
CA PHE A 160 -30.93 5.28 -12.50
C PHE A 160 -29.94 4.91 -13.60
N VAL A 161 -29.46 3.66 -13.63
CA VAL A 161 -28.55 3.17 -14.68
C VAL A 161 -29.24 3.06 -16.03
N LEU A 162 -30.57 2.89 -16.05
CA LEU A 162 -31.37 2.79 -17.27
C LEU A 162 -31.76 4.16 -17.87
N LEU A 163 -31.45 5.27 -17.18
CA LEU A 163 -31.76 6.62 -17.66
C LEU A 163 -30.75 7.11 -18.70
N PRO A 164 -31.14 7.98 -19.63
CA PRO A 164 -30.20 8.61 -20.57
C PRO A 164 -29.19 9.51 -19.85
N GLY A 165 -27.97 9.62 -20.41
CA GLY A 165 -26.76 10.20 -19.85
C GLY A 165 -26.89 11.31 -18.78
N PRO A 166 -27.47 12.48 -19.09
CA PRO A 166 -27.58 13.57 -18.08
C PRO A 166 -28.47 13.21 -16.90
N LEU A 167 -29.58 12.51 -17.13
CA LEU A 167 -30.51 12.07 -16.08
C LEU A 167 -29.92 10.94 -15.23
N GLN A 168 -29.12 10.07 -15.84
CA GLN A 168 -28.37 9.04 -15.14
C GLN A 168 -27.37 9.66 -14.14
N ALA A 169 -26.61 10.67 -14.58
CA ALA A 169 -25.65 11.36 -13.74
C ALA A 169 -26.32 12.03 -12.54
N LEU A 170 -27.43 12.76 -12.76
CA LEU A 170 -28.21 13.41 -11.72
C LEU A 170 -28.81 12.42 -10.72
N GLY A 171 -29.39 11.32 -11.23
CA GLY A 171 -30.02 10.29 -10.38
C GLY A 171 -29.01 9.53 -9.53
N LEU A 172 -27.85 9.18 -10.09
CA LEU A 172 -26.77 8.51 -9.36
C LEU A 172 -26.12 9.46 -8.33
N ASP A 173 -26.03 10.75 -8.64
CA ASP A 173 -25.50 11.75 -7.72
C ASP A 173 -26.47 11.98 -6.54
N TRP A 174 -27.77 12.12 -6.80
CA TRP A 174 -28.81 12.18 -5.77
C TRP A 174 -28.77 10.94 -4.86
N LEU A 175 -28.65 9.74 -5.44
CA LEU A 175 -28.56 8.50 -4.68
C LEU A 175 -27.33 8.48 -3.77
N ARG A 176 -26.18 8.97 -4.26
CA ARG A 176 -24.92 9.06 -3.48
C ARG A 176 -25.02 9.95 -2.24
N HIS A 177 -25.80 11.03 -2.33
CA HIS A 177 -26.01 11.96 -1.21
C HIS A 177 -27.15 11.51 -0.28
N SER A 178 -27.92 10.46 -0.65
CA SER A 178 -28.99 9.93 0.18
C SER A 178 -28.48 9.27 1.47
N LEU A 179 -29.31 9.30 2.54
CA LEU A 179 -29.04 8.60 3.80
C LEU A 179 -28.81 7.09 3.59
N VAL A 180 -29.54 6.48 2.64
CA VAL A 180 -29.41 5.06 2.30
C VAL A 180 -28.00 4.74 1.80
N TRP A 181 -27.43 5.61 0.97
CA TRP A 181 -26.06 5.41 0.46
C TRP A 181 -24.99 5.64 1.52
N LYS A 182 -25.25 6.54 2.49
CA LYS A 182 -24.35 6.75 3.65
C LYS A 182 -24.25 5.49 4.52
N LEU A 183 -25.31 4.69 4.58
CA LEU A 183 -25.32 3.43 5.31
C LEU A 183 -24.68 2.25 4.54
N LEU A 184 -24.69 2.28 3.20
CA LEU A 184 -24.25 1.19 2.35
C LEU A 184 -22.83 1.35 1.79
N GLY A 185 -22.32 2.57 1.67
CA GLY A 185 -21.01 2.89 1.08
C GLY A 185 -19.87 2.97 2.11
N SER A 186 -18.64 2.56 1.74
CA SER A 186 -17.45 2.79 2.55
C SER A 186 -17.07 4.28 2.60
N SER A 187 -16.50 4.74 3.72
CA SER A 187 -16.04 6.13 3.92
C SER A 187 -15.05 6.57 2.85
N ASP A 188 -14.06 5.72 2.58
CA ASP A 188 -12.95 6.02 1.66
C ASP A 188 -13.41 6.26 0.22
N TYR A 189 -14.35 5.43 -0.25
CA TYR A 189 -14.88 5.57 -1.61
C TYR A 189 -15.68 6.87 -1.82
N ARG A 190 -16.27 7.44 -0.76
CA ARG A 190 -17.11 8.64 -0.86
C ARG A 190 -16.32 9.93 -1.01
N SER A 191 -15.12 9.99 -0.42
CA SER A 191 -14.25 11.18 -0.45
C SER A 191 -13.47 11.29 -1.77
N LEU A 192 -13.38 10.22 -2.56
CA LEU A 192 -12.59 10.17 -3.78
C LEU A 192 -13.37 10.65 -5.00
N HIS A 193 -12.73 11.51 -5.81
CA HIS A 193 -13.27 12.05 -7.05
C HIS A 193 -12.28 11.88 -8.21
N GLY A 194 -12.79 11.92 -9.45
CA GLY A 194 -11.97 11.93 -10.67
C GLY A 194 -10.98 10.77 -10.75
N VAL A 195 -9.76 11.09 -11.16
CA VAL A 195 -8.65 10.17 -11.42
C VAL A 195 -8.31 9.28 -10.22
N MET A 196 -8.28 9.84 -9.00
CA MET A 196 -7.94 9.08 -7.80
C MET A 196 -9.01 8.05 -7.44
N ARG A 197 -10.28 8.31 -7.75
CA ARG A 197 -11.35 7.32 -7.60
C ARG A 197 -11.19 6.16 -8.58
N GLU A 198 -10.83 6.45 -9.83
CA GLU A 198 -10.54 5.43 -10.84
C GLU A 198 -9.37 4.54 -10.39
N THR A 199 -8.27 5.15 -9.97
CA THR A 199 -7.08 4.47 -9.42
C THR A 199 -7.45 3.58 -8.23
N PHE A 200 -8.25 4.10 -7.28
CA PHE A 200 -8.71 3.32 -6.13
C PHE A 200 -9.46 2.07 -6.55
N VAL A 201 -10.44 2.22 -7.47
CA VAL A 201 -11.26 1.08 -7.93
C VAL A 201 -10.41 0.02 -8.63
N GLN A 202 -9.48 0.42 -9.49
CA GLN A 202 -8.55 -0.50 -10.15
C GLN A 202 -7.67 -1.23 -9.12
N THR A 203 -7.15 -0.48 -8.16
CA THR A 203 -6.24 -1.01 -7.12
C THR A 203 -6.94 -1.99 -6.19
N VAL A 204 -8.10 -1.63 -5.61
CA VAL A 204 -8.77 -2.51 -4.62
C VAL A 204 -9.35 -3.78 -5.23
N ASN A 205 -9.62 -3.78 -6.52
CA ASN A 205 -10.09 -4.96 -7.25
C ASN A 205 -8.95 -5.85 -7.76
N HIS A 206 -7.69 -5.43 -7.60
CA HIS A 206 -6.55 -6.27 -7.94
C HIS A 206 -6.19 -7.17 -6.76
N TYR A 207 -6.40 -8.45 -6.91
CA TYR A 207 -6.07 -9.46 -5.91
C TYR A 207 -4.77 -10.17 -6.28
N VAL A 208 -3.97 -10.51 -5.26
CA VAL A 208 -2.66 -11.15 -5.42
C VAL A 208 -2.64 -12.64 -5.04
N ASP A 209 -3.80 -13.22 -4.67
CA ASP A 209 -3.92 -14.61 -4.23
C ASP A 209 -3.20 -15.61 -5.15
N ASN A 210 -3.35 -15.41 -6.46
CA ASN A 210 -2.83 -16.31 -7.50
C ASN A 210 -1.34 -16.15 -7.79
N VAL A 211 -0.69 -15.09 -7.33
CA VAL A 211 0.75 -14.84 -7.54
C VAL A 211 1.59 -15.07 -6.29
N LEU A 212 0.97 -15.26 -5.12
CA LEU A 212 1.69 -15.51 -3.87
C LEU A 212 2.61 -16.74 -3.92
N PRO A 213 2.22 -17.87 -4.56
CA PRO A 213 3.12 -19.02 -4.68
C PRO A 213 4.42 -18.77 -5.47
N ASP A 214 4.45 -17.69 -6.27
CA ASP A 214 5.62 -17.31 -7.07
C ASP A 214 6.62 -16.43 -6.29
N VAL A 215 6.25 -15.95 -5.10
CA VAL A 215 7.10 -15.13 -4.23
C VAL A 215 8.12 -16.03 -3.52
N LYS A 216 9.38 -15.99 -3.95
CA LYS A 216 10.46 -16.84 -3.39
C LYS A 216 11.15 -16.19 -2.18
N ALA A 217 11.14 -14.85 -2.11
CA ALA A 217 11.77 -14.11 -1.02
C ALA A 217 11.16 -14.47 0.34
N SER A 218 11.94 -14.35 1.42
CA SER A 218 11.42 -14.47 2.78
C SER A 218 10.44 -13.35 3.08
N VAL A 219 9.28 -13.68 3.67
CA VAL A 219 8.22 -12.71 3.96
C VAL A 219 7.85 -12.71 5.44
N LEU A 220 7.89 -11.54 6.05
CA LEU A 220 7.31 -11.32 7.38
C LEU A 220 6.01 -10.54 7.26
N LEU A 221 4.92 -11.17 7.69
CA LEU A 221 3.59 -10.55 7.76
C LEU A 221 3.38 -9.98 9.16
N LEU A 222 3.27 -8.66 9.25
CA LEU A 222 3.02 -7.94 10.51
C LEU A 222 1.56 -7.46 10.52
N ARG A 223 0.79 -7.83 11.55
CA ARG A 223 -0.58 -7.36 11.74
C ARG A 223 -0.75 -6.76 13.13
N GLY A 224 -1.40 -5.60 13.24
CA GLY A 224 -1.79 -5.09 14.55
C GLY A 224 -2.87 -5.95 15.20
N GLU A 225 -2.76 -6.20 16.51
CA GLU A 225 -3.72 -6.98 17.31
C GLU A 225 -5.18 -6.48 17.11
N ARG A 226 -5.35 -5.15 17.00
CA ARG A 226 -6.66 -4.48 16.84
C ARG A 226 -6.96 -4.04 15.41
N ASP A 227 -6.28 -4.63 14.41
CA ASP A 227 -6.53 -4.29 13.00
C ASP A 227 -7.90 -4.83 12.56
N GLU A 228 -8.84 -3.92 12.27
CA GLU A 228 -10.18 -4.24 11.75
C GLU A 228 -10.24 -4.23 10.21
N ALA A 229 -9.23 -3.63 9.55
CA ALA A 229 -9.18 -3.53 8.10
C ALA A 229 -8.65 -4.82 7.47
N ILE A 230 -7.56 -5.37 8.02
CA ILE A 230 -6.98 -6.66 7.61
C ILE A 230 -7.22 -7.69 8.71
N THR A 231 -8.02 -8.71 8.40
CA THR A 231 -8.40 -9.74 9.38
C THR A 231 -7.29 -10.76 9.57
N ASN A 232 -7.30 -11.44 10.71
CA ASN A 232 -6.38 -12.54 10.98
C ASN A 232 -6.49 -13.65 9.92
N GLU A 233 -7.71 -13.98 9.49
CA GLU A 233 -7.97 -14.94 8.41
C GLU A 233 -7.24 -14.58 7.10
N GLN A 234 -7.18 -13.28 6.75
CA GLN A 234 -6.45 -12.85 5.56
C GLN A 234 -4.93 -13.03 5.71
N ILE A 235 -4.39 -12.76 6.89
CA ILE A 235 -2.96 -12.99 7.19
C ILE A 235 -2.63 -14.49 7.18
N GLU A 236 -3.45 -15.31 7.82
CA GLU A 236 -3.29 -16.77 7.83
C GLU A 236 -3.32 -17.34 6.40
N ARG A 237 -4.23 -16.84 5.57
CA ARG A 237 -4.31 -17.25 4.17
C ARG A 237 -3.10 -16.79 3.37
N MET A 238 -2.59 -15.55 3.58
CA MET A 238 -1.34 -15.11 2.94
C MET A 238 -0.17 -16.00 3.38
N ASN A 239 -0.05 -16.26 4.67
CA ASN A 239 1.00 -17.10 5.24
C ASN A 239 0.97 -18.54 4.69
N TYR A 240 -0.23 -19.06 4.44
CA TYR A 240 -0.41 -20.40 3.84
C TYR A 240 -0.02 -20.44 2.36
N LEU A 241 -0.31 -19.36 1.59
CA LEU A 241 -0.05 -19.32 0.15
C LEU A 241 1.39 -18.94 -0.20
N LEU A 242 2.11 -18.25 0.70
CA LEU A 242 3.49 -17.84 0.51
C LEU A 242 4.44 -19.01 0.87
N PRO A 243 5.38 -19.38 0.00
CA PRO A 243 6.29 -20.52 0.25
C PRO A 243 7.21 -20.33 1.46
N ASN A 244 7.62 -19.09 1.75
CA ASN A 244 8.57 -18.75 2.80
C ASN A 244 8.09 -17.55 3.59
N ALA A 245 7.09 -17.75 4.44
CA ALA A 245 6.50 -16.66 5.22
C ALA A 245 6.35 -17.02 6.70
N GLY A 246 6.48 -15.98 7.54
CA GLY A 246 6.10 -15.98 8.94
C GLY A 246 5.15 -14.83 9.24
N ALA A 247 4.28 -15.01 10.23
CA ALA A 247 3.35 -13.98 10.67
C ALA A 247 3.61 -13.62 12.13
N TYR A 248 3.53 -12.32 12.44
CA TYR A 248 3.66 -11.80 13.80
C TYR A 248 2.56 -10.76 14.06
N GLU A 249 1.86 -10.95 15.17
CA GLU A 249 0.86 -10.01 15.66
C GLU A 249 1.52 -8.96 16.55
N VAL A 250 1.36 -7.69 16.20
CA VAL A 250 1.94 -6.54 16.91
C VAL A 250 0.99 -6.14 18.06
N PRO A 251 1.38 -6.38 19.33
CA PRO A 251 0.50 -6.13 20.47
C PRO A 251 0.13 -4.64 20.61
N GLY A 252 -1.15 -4.37 20.87
CA GLY A 252 -1.68 -3.03 21.12
C GLY A 252 -1.78 -2.13 19.87
N ALA A 253 -1.40 -2.62 18.68
CA ALA A 253 -1.45 -1.85 17.44
C ALA A 253 -2.76 -2.08 16.67
N GLY A 254 -3.19 -1.07 15.91
CA GLY A 254 -4.25 -1.14 14.90
C GLY A 254 -3.70 -1.37 13.50
N HIS A 255 -4.43 -0.87 12.48
CA HIS A 255 -4.03 -0.98 11.07
C HIS A 255 -2.70 -0.29 10.75
N TYR A 256 -2.35 0.74 11.49
CA TYR A 256 -1.12 1.53 11.33
C TYR A 256 -0.04 1.12 12.35
N ALA A 257 0.28 -0.18 12.41
CA ALA A 257 1.24 -0.71 13.39
C ALA A 257 2.61 -0.01 13.34
N HIS A 258 3.04 0.49 12.18
CA HIS A 258 4.26 1.29 11.99
C HIS A 258 4.20 2.70 12.64
N ILE A 259 3.01 3.17 13.01
CA ILE A 259 2.79 4.40 13.77
C ILE A 259 2.57 4.08 15.24
N ASP A 260 1.69 3.10 15.53
CA ASP A 260 1.30 2.75 16.90
C ASP A 260 2.47 2.13 17.69
N ARG A 261 3.25 1.29 17.04
CA ARG A 261 4.37 0.54 17.63
C ARG A 261 5.59 0.50 16.70
N PRO A 262 6.14 1.66 16.32
CA PRO A 262 7.24 1.76 15.35
C PRO A 262 8.52 1.05 15.83
N ASP A 263 8.75 0.97 17.15
CA ASP A 263 9.83 0.25 17.79
C ASP A 263 9.76 -1.26 17.55
N VAL A 264 8.58 -1.85 17.72
CA VAL A 264 8.34 -3.29 17.51
C VAL A 264 8.48 -3.62 16.03
N VAL A 265 7.84 -2.83 15.16
CA VAL A 265 7.90 -3.03 13.71
C VAL A 265 9.33 -2.92 13.18
N ALA A 266 10.08 -1.89 13.60
CA ALA A 266 11.47 -1.72 13.17
C ALA A 266 12.37 -2.86 13.68
N THR A 267 12.17 -3.33 14.90
CA THR A 267 12.92 -4.48 15.44
C THR A 267 12.64 -5.76 14.64
N ALA A 268 11.38 -6.01 14.31
CA ALA A 268 11.00 -7.16 13.50
C ALA A 268 11.61 -7.10 12.09
N ILE A 269 11.69 -5.92 11.47
CA ILE A 269 12.33 -5.73 10.16
C ILE A 269 13.84 -5.98 10.24
N ARG A 270 14.51 -5.45 11.28
CA ARG A 270 15.96 -5.70 11.48
C ARG A 270 16.29 -7.17 11.66
N SER A 271 15.42 -7.94 12.34
CA SER A 271 15.66 -9.38 12.56
C SER A 271 15.71 -10.19 11.25
N LEU A 272 15.05 -9.72 10.18
CA LEU A 272 15.14 -10.35 8.85
C LEU A 272 16.47 -10.09 8.14
N HIS A 273 17.15 -9.02 8.50
CA HIS A 273 18.44 -8.66 7.89
C HIS A 273 19.61 -9.43 8.50
N THR A 274 19.49 -9.82 9.77
CA THR A 274 20.57 -10.47 10.55
C THR A 274 20.47 -11.99 10.58
N GLY A 275 19.42 -12.57 10.10
CA GLY A 275 19.17 -14.02 10.03
C GLY A 275 19.44 -14.57 8.65
#